data_f7eec5d67353503761bc586c81224418
#
_entry.id   f7eec5d67353503761bc586c81224418
#
_cell.length_a   1.000
_cell.length_b   1.000
_cell.length_c   1.000
_cell.angle_alpha   90.00
_cell.angle_beta   90.00
_cell.angle_gamma   90.00
#
_symmetry.space_group_name_H-M   'P 1'
#
loop_
_entity.id
_entity.type
_entity.pdbx_description
1 polymer ?
#
loop_
_entity_poly.entity_id
_entity_poly.type
_entity_poly.pdbx_seq_one_letter_code
_entity_poly.pdbx_strand_id
1 'polypeptide(L)'
;ALDYGHGPDDWPAANQPDGTVRGYRCQKLVDDVLTDPGKQDLTAHANFGLAKQSGEAAGLQTELFTSQERFLNGAFAEMLQSAPALGQAMDVRQLQALTHPAHMGRPFRVLVQSR
;
A
#
# COMPACT_ATOMS: atom_id res chain seq x y z
N ALA A 1 -1.42 8.83 1.63
CA ALA A 1 -2.12 7.54 1.71
C ALA A 1 -1.09 6.41 1.70
N LEU A 2 -1.39 5.34 2.42
CA LEU A 2 -0.62 4.09 2.45
C LEU A 2 -1.62 2.93 2.40
N ASP A 3 -1.49 2.06 1.40
CA ASP A 3 -2.31 0.86 1.26
C ASP A 3 -1.66 -0.11 0.26
N TYR A 4 -2.17 -1.34 0.16
CA TYR A 4 -1.80 -2.20 -0.94
C TYR A 4 -2.65 -1.87 -2.18
N GLY A 5 -2.00 -1.87 -3.34
CA GLY A 5 -2.68 -1.45 -4.56
C GLY A 5 -1.77 -1.27 -5.75
N HIS A 6 -2.36 -0.74 -6.81
CA HIS A 6 -1.72 -0.56 -8.10
C HIS A 6 -1.48 0.91 -8.42
N GLY A 7 -0.32 1.19 -9.05
CA GLY A 7 -0.02 2.47 -9.64
C GLY A 7 -0.78 2.70 -10.96
N PRO A 8 -0.62 3.87 -11.57
CA PRO A 8 -1.26 4.17 -12.85
C PRO A 8 -0.85 3.21 -13.97
N ASP A 9 0.39 2.71 -13.93
CA ASP A 9 0.94 1.81 -14.95
C ASP A 9 0.71 0.32 -14.62
N ASP A 10 0.34 0.00 -13.38
CA ASP A 10 0.18 -1.37 -12.87
C ASP A 10 -1.29 -1.76 -12.72
N TRP A 11 -2.24 -0.91 -13.10
CA TRP A 11 -3.66 -1.22 -12.92
C TRP A 11 -4.03 -2.46 -13.73
N PRO A 12 -4.67 -3.45 -13.11
CA PRO A 12 -4.90 -4.75 -13.73
C PRO A 12 -5.83 -4.61 -14.93
N ALA A 13 -5.26 -4.66 -16.11
CA ALA A 13 -6.04 -4.63 -17.33
C ALA A 13 -6.31 -6.06 -17.87
N ALA A 14 -5.29 -6.89 -18.02
CA ALA A 14 -5.42 -8.15 -18.74
C ALA A 14 -5.38 -9.41 -17.87
N ASN A 15 -4.75 -9.34 -16.69
CA ASN A 15 -4.47 -10.53 -15.89
C ASN A 15 -5.46 -10.76 -14.73
N GLN A 16 -6.42 -9.85 -14.52
CA GLN A 16 -7.46 -9.97 -13.51
C GLN A 16 -8.81 -9.52 -14.09
N PRO A 17 -9.41 -10.30 -14.97
CA PRO A 17 -10.69 -9.95 -15.59
C PRO A 17 -11.82 -9.76 -14.56
N ASP A 18 -11.73 -10.44 -13.43
CA ASP A 18 -12.70 -10.35 -12.32
C ASP A 18 -12.38 -9.21 -11.32
N GLY A 19 -11.42 -8.34 -11.64
CA GLY A 19 -11.01 -7.25 -10.78
C GLY A 19 -10.23 -7.71 -9.54
N THR A 20 -10.16 -6.82 -8.52
CA THR A 20 -9.34 -7.06 -7.32
C THR A 20 -10.16 -7.30 -6.06
N VAL A 21 -11.49 -7.27 -6.14
CA VAL A 21 -12.38 -7.52 -4.99
C VAL A 21 -12.25 -8.96 -4.54
N ARG A 22 -12.08 -9.16 -3.24
CA ARG A 22 -12.00 -10.47 -2.58
C ARG A 22 -12.84 -10.45 -1.33
N GLY A 23 -13.54 -11.56 -1.06
CA GLY A 23 -14.27 -11.79 0.18
C GLY A 23 -13.47 -12.67 1.14
N TYR A 24 -13.52 -12.35 2.42
CA TYR A 24 -12.94 -13.18 3.48
C TYR A 24 -13.94 -13.43 4.58
N ARG A 25 -14.06 -14.70 4.99
CA ARG A 25 -14.88 -15.12 6.11
C ARG A 25 -14.06 -16.03 7.03
N CYS A 26 -13.97 -15.68 8.32
CA CYS A 26 -13.11 -16.40 9.27
C CYS A 26 -11.68 -16.59 8.73
N GLN A 27 -11.10 -15.54 8.13
CA GLN A 27 -9.75 -15.52 7.52
C GLN A 27 -9.57 -16.48 6.33
N LYS A 28 -10.64 -16.97 5.73
CA LYS A 28 -10.61 -17.78 4.51
C LYS A 28 -11.21 -17.01 3.35
N LEU A 29 -10.58 -17.15 2.19
CA LEU A 29 -11.09 -16.61 0.93
C LEU A 29 -12.48 -17.22 0.64
N VAL A 30 -13.39 -16.39 0.15
CA VAL A 30 -14.74 -16.77 -0.27
C VAL A 30 -14.81 -16.68 -1.80
N ASP A 31 -15.36 -17.70 -2.44
CA ASP A 31 -15.44 -17.75 -3.91
C ASP A 31 -16.45 -16.75 -4.48
N ASP A 32 -17.55 -16.51 -3.78
CA ASP A 32 -18.58 -15.57 -4.20
C ASP A 32 -18.74 -14.43 -3.20
N VAL A 33 -18.29 -13.24 -3.61
CA VAL A 33 -18.32 -12.01 -2.82
C VAL A 33 -19.73 -11.45 -2.57
N LEU A 34 -20.73 -11.93 -3.29
CA LEU A 34 -22.12 -11.51 -3.13
C LEU A 34 -22.92 -12.41 -2.18
N THR A 35 -22.37 -13.55 -1.79
CA THR A 35 -23.01 -14.47 -0.84
C THR A 35 -22.95 -13.93 0.58
N ASP A 36 -24.00 -14.13 1.36
CA ASP A 36 -24.08 -13.77 2.78
C ASP A 36 -23.68 -12.31 3.08
N PRO A 37 -24.34 -11.27 2.55
CA PRO A 37 -24.03 -9.87 2.83
C PRO A 37 -23.94 -9.59 4.33
N GLY A 38 -22.88 -8.88 4.74
CA GLY A 38 -22.64 -8.54 6.15
C GLY A 38 -21.98 -9.63 6.99
N LYS A 39 -21.64 -10.80 6.40
CA LYS A 39 -20.96 -11.90 7.11
C LYS A 39 -19.56 -12.19 6.58
N GLN A 40 -19.05 -11.35 5.71
CA GLN A 40 -17.72 -11.44 5.13
C GLN A 40 -17.08 -10.07 5.01
N ASP A 41 -15.77 -10.01 5.10
CA ASP A 41 -14.99 -8.79 4.85
C ASP A 41 -14.68 -8.71 3.36
N LEU A 42 -14.99 -7.58 2.73
CA LEU A 42 -14.64 -7.32 1.35
C LEU A 42 -13.40 -6.44 1.29
N THR A 43 -12.41 -6.86 0.54
CA THR A 43 -11.19 -6.10 0.28
C THR A 43 -11.01 -5.90 -1.21
N ALA A 44 -10.39 -4.79 -1.59
CA ALA A 44 -9.98 -4.52 -2.96
C ALA A 44 -8.64 -3.77 -2.96
N HIS A 45 -7.91 -3.86 -4.06
CA HIS A 45 -6.69 -3.07 -4.21
C HIS A 45 -7.01 -1.60 -4.39
N ALA A 46 -6.27 -0.73 -3.72
CA ALA A 46 -6.38 0.71 -3.91
C ALA A 46 -5.91 1.11 -5.33
N ASN A 47 -6.72 1.94 -6.00
CA ASN A 47 -6.31 2.54 -7.26
C ASN A 47 -5.56 3.85 -6.99
N PHE A 48 -4.24 3.76 -6.85
CA PHE A 48 -3.40 4.93 -6.60
C PHE A 48 -3.32 5.88 -7.81
N GLY A 49 -3.51 5.39 -9.02
CA GLY A 49 -3.61 6.24 -10.21
C GLY A 49 -4.80 7.19 -10.11
N LEU A 50 -5.97 6.65 -9.77
CA LEU A 50 -7.18 7.46 -9.57
C LEU A 50 -7.05 8.37 -8.34
N ALA A 51 -6.52 7.88 -7.22
CA ALA A 51 -6.31 8.67 -6.02
C ALA A 51 -5.39 9.87 -6.29
N LYS A 52 -4.26 9.64 -6.99
CA LYS A 52 -3.34 10.69 -7.41
C LYS A 52 -4.03 11.74 -8.28
N GLN A 53 -4.69 11.30 -9.34
CA GLN A 53 -5.40 12.17 -10.29
C GLN A 53 -6.49 13.00 -9.61
N SER A 54 -7.27 12.39 -8.72
CA SER A 54 -8.33 13.07 -7.97
C SER A 54 -7.77 14.14 -7.03
N GLY A 55 -6.64 13.85 -6.36
CA GLY A 55 -5.94 14.82 -5.52
C GLY A 55 -5.42 16.00 -6.34
N GLU A 56 -4.78 15.74 -7.48
CA GLU A 56 -4.26 16.78 -8.38
C GLU A 56 -5.41 17.65 -8.94
N ALA A 57 -6.52 17.04 -9.32
CA ALA A 57 -7.72 17.78 -9.76
C ALA A 57 -8.32 18.66 -8.66
N ALA A 58 -8.13 18.28 -7.39
CA ALA A 58 -8.54 19.06 -6.22
C ALA A 58 -7.50 20.12 -5.79
N GLY A 59 -6.42 20.31 -6.56
CA GLY A 59 -5.38 21.32 -6.32
C GLY A 59 -4.26 20.85 -5.40
N LEU A 60 -4.11 19.54 -5.16
CA LEU A 60 -2.96 19.00 -4.46
C LEU A 60 -1.79 18.78 -5.44
N GLN A 61 -0.58 18.85 -4.93
CA GLN A 61 0.64 18.48 -5.65
C GLN A 61 1.11 17.11 -5.17
N THR A 62 1.42 16.21 -6.11
CA THR A 62 2.00 14.91 -5.75
C THR A 62 3.49 15.09 -5.49
N GLU A 63 3.90 14.93 -4.24
CA GLU A 63 5.30 15.01 -3.81
C GLU A 63 6.00 13.66 -3.97
N LEU A 64 5.29 12.58 -3.69
CA LEU A 64 5.86 11.24 -3.73
C LEU A 64 4.81 10.19 -4.09
N PHE A 65 5.19 9.29 -5.00
CA PHE A 65 4.53 8.01 -5.19
C PHE A 65 5.58 6.91 -5.29
N THR A 66 5.57 5.96 -4.35
CA THR A 66 6.61 4.92 -4.27
C THR A 66 6.10 3.65 -3.57
N SER A 67 6.92 2.60 -3.51
CA SER A 67 6.64 1.42 -2.67
C SER A 67 6.91 1.71 -1.20
N GLN A 68 6.23 0.98 -0.31
CA GLN A 68 6.48 1.06 1.13
C GLN A 68 7.95 0.75 1.47
N GLU A 69 8.55 -0.23 0.80
CA GLU A 69 9.96 -0.57 0.94
C GLU A 69 10.87 0.65 0.75
N ARG A 70 10.71 1.38 -0.37
CA ARG A 70 11.54 2.55 -0.66
C ARG A 70 11.27 3.70 0.31
N PHE A 71 10.00 3.93 0.64
CA PHE A 71 9.62 4.97 1.58
C PHE A 71 10.24 4.74 2.96
N LEU A 72 10.08 3.54 3.53
CA LEU A 72 10.58 3.22 4.86
C LEU A 72 12.11 3.17 4.90
N ASN A 73 12.77 2.63 3.87
CA ASN A 73 14.23 2.63 3.80
C ASN A 73 14.80 4.06 3.71
N GLY A 74 14.16 4.95 2.95
CA GLY A 74 14.54 6.37 2.91
C GLY A 74 14.38 7.06 4.26
N ALA A 75 13.20 6.93 4.88
CA ALA A 75 12.92 7.50 6.19
C ALA A 75 13.87 6.94 7.27
N PHE A 76 14.19 5.66 7.21
CA PHE A 76 15.14 5.04 8.13
C PHE A 76 16.56 5.57 7.94
N ALA A 77 17.00 5.75 6.71
CA ALA A 77 18.32 6.33 6.42
C ALA A 77 18.44 7.77 6.96
N GLU A 78 17.41 8.60 6.78
CA GLU A 78 17.36 9.95 7.36
C GLU A 78 17.37 9.94 8.87
N MET A 79 16.61 9.03 9.51
CA MET A 79 16.57 8.88 10.95
C MET A 79 17.94 8.47 11.52
N LEU A 80 18.66 7.55 10.86
CA LEU A 80 20.01 7.16 11.28
C LEU A 80 21.00 8.33 11.23
N GLN A 81 20.84 9.23 10.25
CA GLN A 81 21.70 10.41 10.12
C GLN A 81 21.38 11.48 11.18
N SER A 82 20.09 11.73 11.45
CA SER A 82 19.63 12.79 12.34
C SER A 82 19.55 12.38 13.82
N ALA A 83 19.28 11.12 14.10
CA ALA A 83 19.09 10.59 15.44
C ALA A 83 19.58 9.14 15.58
N PRO A 84 20.90 8.89 15.58
CA PRO A 84 21.47 7.54 15.60
C PRO A 84 21.02 6.66 16.78
N ALA A 85 20.74 7.27 17.93
CA ALA A 85 20.27 6.55 19.12
C ALA A 85 18.88 5.91 18.92
N LEU A 86 17.99 6.52 18.12
CA LEU A 86 16.70 5.95 17.78
C LEU A 86 16.84 4.72 16.86
N GLY A 87 17.82 4.75 15.98
CA GLY A 87 18.12 3.62 15.11
C GLY A 87 18.56 2.36 15.88
N GLN A 88 19.26 2.54 16.99
CA GLN A 88 19.68 1.43 17.87
C GLN A 88 18.51 0.82 18.65
N ALA A 89 17.46 1.58 18.92
CA ALA A 89 16.28 1.13 19.65
C ALA A 89 15.25 0.41 18.75
N MET A 90 15.43 0.44 17.43
CA MET A 90 14.47 -0.10 16.49
C MET A 90 14.62 -1.62 16.34
N ASP A 91 13.49 -2.32 16.33
CA ASP A 91 13.46 -3.75 16.02
C ASP A 91 13.65 -3.96 14.50
N VAL A 92 14.86 -4.39 14.14
CA VAL A 92 15.24 -4.69 12.75
C VAL A 92 14.34 -5.74 12.11
N ARG A 93 13.79 -6.69 12.90
CA ARG A 93 12.89 -7.73 12.38
C ARG A 93 11.56 -7.13 11.92
N GLN A 94 11.04 -6.17 12.68
CA GLN A 94 9.82 -5.46 12.30
C GLN A 94 10.05 -4.63 11.03
N LEU A 95 11.16 -3.93 10.92
CA LEU A 95 11.52 -3.20 9.71
C LEU A 95 11.63 -4.15 8.52
N GLN A 96 12.32 -5.29 8.67
CA GLN A 96 12.44 -6.30 7.62
C GLN A 96 11.07 -6.84 7.18
N ALA A 97 10.15 -7.10 8.10
CA ALA A 97 8.80 -7.56 7.74
C ALA A 97 8.04 -6.53 6.90
N LEU A 98 8.18 -5.24 7.22
CA LEU A 98 7.52 -4.15 6.52
C LEU A 98 8.17 -3.81 5.16
N THR A 99 9.48 -4.02 5.03
CA THR A 99 10.24 -3.65 3.82
C THR A 99 10.51 -4.82 2.90
N HIS A 100 10.27 -6.07 3.34
CA HIS A 100 10.58 -7.24 2.51
C HIS A 100 9.74 -7.25 1.22
N PRO A 101 10.39 -7.37 0.04
CA PRO A 101 9.71 -7.24 -1.25
C PRO A 101 8.60 -8.27 -1.49
N ALA A 102 8.76 -9.49 -0.97
CA ALA A 102 7.78 -10.56 -1.13
C ALA A 102 6.63 -10.52 -0.10
N HIS A 103 6.68 -9.61 0.86
CA HIS A 103 5.62 -9.42 1.87
C HIS A 103 4.92 -8.09 1.68
N MET A 104 5.22 -7.10 2.51
CA MET A 104 4.54 -5.80 2.50
C MET A 104 5.29 -4.71 1.71
N GLY A 105 6.58 -4.90 1.46
CA GLY A 105 7.43 -3.85 0.91
C GLY A 105 7.03 -3.35 -0.48
N ARG A 106 6.74 -4.25 -1.41
CA ARG A 106 6.36 -3.91 -2.79
C ARG A 106 4.87 -3.80 -3.04
N PRO A 107 4.02 -4.70 -2.49
CA PRO A 107 2.57 -4.61 -2.72
C PRO A 107 1.95 -3.35 -2.13
N PHE A 108 2.51 -2.85 -1.02
CA PHE A 108 2.05 -1.60 -0.41
C PHE A 108 2.68 -0.39 -1.09
N ARG A 109 1.84 0.61 -1.36
CA ARG A 109 2.22 1.87 -2.01
C ARG A 109 2.00 3.04 -1.07
N VAL A 110 2.83 4.05 -1.23
CA VAL A 110 2.76 5.32 -0.50
C VAL A 110 2.54 6.44 -1.49
N LEU A 111 1.47 7.20 -1.29
CA LEU A 111 1.18 8.44 -2.00
C LEU A 111 1.19 9.60 -1.01
N VAL A 112 2.04 10.58 -1.24
CA VAL A 112 2.10 11.84 -0.50
C VAL A 112 1.69 12.96 -1.42
N GLN A 113 0.69 13.73 -0.98
CA GLN A 113 0.22 14.93 -1.66
C GLN A 113 0.05 16.03 -0.63
N SER A 114 0.38 17.26 -1.00
CA SER A 114 0.22 18.45 -0.18
C SER A 114 -0.44 19.58 -0.99
N ARG A 115 -0.75 20.68 -0.31
CA ARG A 115 -1.21 21.94 -0.91
C ARG A 115 -0.05 22.92 -1.02
#